data_28f82c3e5d01bdb8417859c7a8307fdc
#
_entry.id   28f82c3e5d01bdb8417859c7a8307fdc
#
_cell.length_a   1.000
_cell.length_b   1.000
_cell.length_c   1.000
_cell.angle_alpha   90.00
_cell.angle_beta   90.00
_cell.angle_gamma   90.00
#
_symmetry.space_group_name_H-M   'P 1'
#
loop_
_entity.id
_entity.type
_entity.pdbx_description
1 polymer ?
#
loop_
_entity_poly.entity_id
_entity_poly.type
_entity_poly.pdbx_seq_one_letter_code
_entity_poly.pdbx_strand_id
1 'polypeptide(L)'
;IFVAIFTMLISVALEGIFAKYRLPFLSIPFLIAIWTFYLASKEFTYLGISQRGIYYLNDLYNLGGQKLVDAYNWVNNFNLPQSIKTYFISLSAIFFQYNILTGFLISIGLLIYSRISFILSLLGFYAAFFFYIMIGSDITQATYLYIGFNFILTAIAIGGFFIVPSKTSYLSSILIIPLVVILTVSLSIIFLKYGLSVYSLPFNIIVILFIYVLKLRINKRNFLTEVDIQEGSPEKNLYAYKNNIKRFGNLYKYFPIKLPFWGEWYISQGHNDKITHKDEWQHAWDFVIIDNNNSQYINEGKNVEDYYCYNKPIIAPANGIVVDIVDGIDDNKIGDVNLIENWGNSIVIKHNEFLFSQVSHIKAGSFKVAVGDVVKHGDILANVGNTGRSPFPHMHFQIQATPYIGSKTIDYPISSYVVYENKKPKIISFDKPKVNQKIISINKNSLLSEAFNFVPGKILKYKVSSNNNIENVKWEVFTDIYNNSYIYCKKTKSAAYFVNNGDIFYFTKFIGSKKSMLYLFSLSVYRINFGFIEQLQENDFIQINNVFPKSIMFLQDIIAPFYMFLTAKYKLKYLSITKDFTQNQIKLESTITTSIFNNEKQKLNNKIIITNKGLKEIIVKSKTNNTIIFEKES
;
A
#
# COMPACT_ATOMS: atom_id res chain seq x y z
N ILE A 1 39.66 -0.15 4.41
CA ILE A 1 39.16 1.12 3.88
C ILE A 1 38.88 0.98 2.40
N PHE A 2 39.82 0.55 1.52
CA PHE A 2 39.62 0.45 0.06
C PHE A 2 38.43 -0.45 -0.32
N VAL A 3 38.30 -1.62 0.31
CA VAL A 3 37.14 -2.52 0.08
C VAL A 3 35.81 -1.80 0.38
N ALA A 4 35.74 -1.06 1.49
CA ALA A 4 34.54 -0.35 1.88
C ALA A 4 34.17 0.77 0.88
N ILE A 5 35.17 1.57 0.45
CA ILE A 5 34.97 2.64 -0.54
C ILE A 5 34.50 2.03 -1.88
N PHE A 6 35.15 0.98 -2.35
CA PHE A 6 34.79 0.31 -3.60
C PHE A 6 33.39 -0.29 -3.55
N THR A 7 33.05 -0.97 -2.44
CA THR A 7 31.70 -1.52 -2.25
C THR A 7 30.63 -0.42 -2.23
N MET A 8 30.91 0.72 -1.60
CA MET A 8 30.01 1.88 -1.58
C MET A 8 29.79 2.43 -2.98
N LEU A 9 30.87 2.65 -3.77
CA LEU A 9 30.75 3.16 -5.14
C LEU A 9 29.92 2.23 -6.02
N ILE A 10 30.15 0.91 -5.95
CA ILE A 10 29.36 -0.08 -6.69
C ILE A 10 27.91 -0.06 -6.22
N SER A 11 27.65 0.06 -4.91
CA SER A 11 26.27 0.08 -4.38
C SER A 11 25.49 1.26 -4.94
N VAL A 12 26.07 2.47 -4.92
CA VAL A 12 25.43 3.67 -5.45
C VAL A 12 25.20 3.56 -6.97
N ALA A 13 26.18 3.05 -7.72
CA ALA A 13 26.06 2.86 -9.17
C ALA A 13 24.95 1.85 -9.52
N LEU A 14 24.92 0.71 -8.83
CA LEU A 14 23.91 -0.33 -9.06
C LEU A 14 22.52 0.12 -8.60
N GLU A 15 22.41 0.89 -7.52
CA GLU A 15 21.14 1.48 -7.12
C GLU A 15 20.57 2.36 -8.23
N GLY A 16 21.38 3.23 -8.83
CA GLY A 16 20.97 4.08 -9.96
C GLY A 16 20.48 3.27 -11.19
N ILE A 17 21.14 2.14 -11.49
CA ILE A 17 20.77 1.28 -12.62
C ILE A 17 19.49 0.49 -12.32
N PHE A 18 19.45 -0.18 -11.19
CA PHE A 18 18.36 -1.09 -10.83
C PHE A 18 17.07 -0.34 -10.46
N ALA A 19 17.19 0.88 -9.89
CA ALA A 19 16.05 1.72 -9.55
C ALA A 19 15.17 2.05 -10.77
N LYS A 20 15.75 2.23 -11.98
CA LYS A 20 14.98 2.45 -13.23
C LYS A 20 13.97 1.34 -13.49
N TYR A 21 14.31 0.12 -13.11
CA TYR A 21 13.46 -1.06 -13.28
C TYR A 21 12.72 -1.45 -11.99
N ARG A 22 12.89 -0.66 -10.91
CA ARG A 22 12.36 -0.98 -9.56
C ARG A 22 12.80 -2.37 -9.08
N LEU A 23 14.05 -2.74 -9.36
CA LEU A 23 14.66 -4.01 -8.97
C LEU A 23 15.62 -3.79 -7.80
N PRO A 24 15.73 -4.76 -6.87
CA PRO A 24 16.77 -4.74 -5.84
C PRO A 24 18.11 -5.20 -6.43
N PHE A 25 19.22 -4.60 -6.03
CA PHE A 25 20.56 -5.07 -6.40
C PHE A 25 21.10 -6.14 -5.44
N LEU A 26 20.39 -6.42 -4.34
CA LEU A 26 20.69 -7.45 -3.34
C LEU A 26 22.15 -7.39 -2.84
N SER A 27 22.87 -8.53 -2.90
CA SER A 27 24.26 -8.63 -2.46
C SER A 27 25.30 -8.55 -3.59
N ILE A 28 24.91 -8.09 -4.78
CA ILE A 28 25.84 -7.97 -5.93
C ILE A 28 27.06 -7.08 -5.61
N PRO A 29 26.94 -5.90 -4.94
CA PRO A 29 28.09 -5.09 -4.57
C PRO A 29 29.12 -5.85 -3.72
N PHE A 30 28.65 -6.63 -2.76
CA PHE A 30 29.50 -7.49 -1.95
C PHE A 30 30.24 -8.52 -2.80
N LEU A 31 29.55 -9.20 -3.71
CA LEU A 31 30.15 -10.23 -4.58
C LEU A 31 31.27 -9.65 -5.45
N ILE A 32 31.00 -8.53 -6.11
CA ILE A 32 32.00 -7.86 -6.96
C ILE A 32 33.21 -7.43 -6.12
N ALA A 33 32.97 -6.82 -4.97
CA ALA A 33 34.07 -6.36 -4.11
C ALA A 33 34.92 -7.52 -3.61
N ILE A 34 34.30 -8.59 -3.06
CA ILE A 34 35.06 -9.71 -2.48
C ILE A 34 35.89 -10.45 -3.53
N TRP A 35 35.33 -10.70 -4.72
CA TRP A 35 36.06 -11.35 -5.80
C TRP A 35 37.22 -10.50 -6.32
N THR A 36 37.00 -9.21 -6.54
CA THR A 36 38.02 -8.28 -7.00
C THR A 36 39.20 -8.24 -6.04
N PHE A 37 38.94 -8.03 -4.74
CA PHE A 37 40.00 -7.92 -3.77
C PHE A 37 40.67 -9.26 -3.47
N TYR A 38 39.94 -10.37 -3.53
CA TYR A 38 40.50 -11.71 -3.37
C TYR A 38 41.46 -12.04 -4.53
N LEU A 39 41.08 -11.75 -5.77
CA LEU A 39 41.97 -11.97 -6.93
C LEU A 39 43.19 -11.07 -6.88
N ALA A 40 43.02 -9.78 -6.56
CA ALA A 40 44.13 -8.85 -6.41
C ALA A 40 45.09 -9.28 -5.30
N SER A 41 44.62 -9.87 -4.22
CA SER A 41 45.49 -10.34 -3.12
C SER A 41 46.41 -11.49 -3.50
N LYS A 42 46.14 -12.22 -4.61
CA LYS A 42 47.03 -13.26 -5.12
C LYS A 42 48.28 -12.70 -5.75
N GLU A 43 48.21 -11.48 -6.31
CA GLU A 43 49.35 -10.80 -6.96
C GLU A 43 50.11 -9.90 -5.98
N PHE A 44 49.45 -9.36 -4.98
CA PHE A 44 50.05 -8.42 -4.03
C PHE A 44 50.51 -9.14 -2.76
N THR A 45 51.79 -9.58 -2.76
CA THR A 45 52.37 -10.32 -1.62
C THR A 45 52.29 -9.60 -0.27
N TYR A 46 52.33 -8.28 -0.26
CA TYR A 46 52.19 -7.45 0.94
C TYR A 46 50.74 -7.32 1.46
N LEU A 47 49.75 -7.64 0.65
CA LEU A 47 48.35 -7.69 1.08
C LEU A 47 47.98 -9.07 1.66
N GLY A 48 48.98 -9.85 2.09
CA GLY A 48 48.86 -11.21 2.58
C GLY A 48 47.61 -11.42 3.41
N ILE A 49 46.59 -12.06 2.80
CA ILE A 49 45.45 -12.59 3.55
C ILE A 49 46.04 -13.72 4.40
N SER A 50 46.34 -13.40 5.63
CA SER A 50 46.69 -14.47 6.59
C SER A 50 45.51 -15.45 6.64
N GLN A 51 45.74 -16.68 6.26
CA GLN A 51 44.84 -17.78 6.60
C GLN A 51 44.93 -17.95 8.11
N ARG A 52 44.31 -17.05 8.88
CA ARG A 52 44.05 -17.29 10.28
C ARG A 52 43.02 -18.41 10.27
N GLY A 53 43.51 -19.61 10.64
CA GLY A 53 42.63 -20.71 10.96
C GLY A 53 41.62 -20.21 11.98
N ILE A 54 40.34 -20.52 11.78
CA ILE A 54 39.27 -20.12 12.69
C ILE A 54 39.46 -21.00 13.95
N TYR A 55 40.17 -20.50 14.94
CA TYR A 55 40.41 -21.19 16.23
C TYR A 55 39.23 -20.97 17.16
N TYR A 56 38.01 -21.36 16.74
CA TYR A 56 36.77 -21.21 17.55
C TYR A 56 36.95 -21.68 19.01
N LEU A 57 37.63 -22.77 19.23
CA LEU A 57 37.78 -23.33 20.57
C LEU A 57 38.63 -22.42 21.46
N ASN A 58 39.72 -21.82 20.93
CA ASN A 58 40.55 -20.88 21.68
C ASN A 58 39.81 -19.58 21.99
N ASP A 59 39.05 -19.07 21.02
CA ASP A 59 38.23 -17.85 21.20
C ASP A 59 37.11 -18.07 22.21
N LEU A 60 36.45 -19.23 22.15
CA LEU A 60 35.44 -19.63 23.15
C LEU A 60 36.03 -19.81 24.53
N TYR A 61 37.21 -20.43 24.63
CA TYR A 61 37.92 -20.57 25.87
C TYR A 61 38.30 -19.22 26.48
N ASN A 62 38.80 -18.30 25.68
CA ASN A 62 39.15 -16.94 26.12
C ASN A 62 37.92 -16.13 26.59
N LEU A 63 36.72 -16.35 25.98
CA LEU A 63 35.49 -15.66 26.34
C LEU A 63 34.78 -16.23 27.56
N GLY A 64 34.77 -17.53 27.75
CA GLY A 64 33.96 -18.17 28.78
C GLY A 64 34.56 -19.42 29.42
N GLY A 65 35.88 -19.68 29.21
CA GLY A 65 36.61 -20.80 29.75
C GLY A 65 36.13 -22.16 29.24
N GLN A 66 36.56 -23.22 29.91
CA GLN A 66 36.26 -24.61 29.56
C GLN A 66 34.76 -24.88 29.46
N LYS A 67 33.93 -24.28 30.31
CA LYS A 67 32.48 -24.48 30.31
C LYS A 67 31.82 -24.06 29.00
N LEU A 68 32.31 -22.98 28.38
CA LEU A 68 31.76 -22.52 27.06
C LEU A 68 32.23 -23.46 25.96
N VAL A 69 33.44 -23.97 26.00
CA VAL A 69 33.97 -24.97 25.07
C VAL A 69 33.18 -26.29 25.21
N ASP A 70 32.91 -26.75 26.42
CA ASP A 70 32.13 -27.96 26.65
C ASP A 70 30.68 -27.82 26.16
N ALA A 71 30.05 -26.69 26.40
CA ALA A 71 28.71 -26.37 25.86
C ALA A 71 28.70 -26.36 24.33
N TYR A 72 29.70 -25.76 23.69
CA TYR A 72 29.87 -25.76 22.25
C TYR A 72 30.03 -27.18 21.68
N ASN A 73 30.90 -27.97 22.27
CA ASN A 73 31.12 -29.36 21.88
C ASN A 73 29.87 -30.22 22.08
N TRP A 74 29.15 -30.03 23.21
CA TRP A 74 27.88 -30.72 23.46
C TRP A 74 26.85 -30.45 22.38
N VAL A 75 26.68 -29.17 21.95
CA VAL A 75 25.72 -28.78 20.88
C VAL A 75 26.13 -29.37 19.53
N ASN A 76 27.42 -29.29 19.15
CA ASN A 76 27.89 -29.81 17.87
C ASN A 76 27.89 -31.33 17.75
N ASN A 77 28.09 -32.02 18.90
CA ASN A 77 28.08 -33.50 18.98
C ASN A 77 26.68 -34.07 19.26
N PHE A 78 25.66 -33.18 19.40
CA PHE A 78 24.29 -33.62 19.59
C PHE A 78 23.84 -34.52 18.46
N ASN A 79 23.22 -35.65 18.72
CA ASN A 79 22.83 -36.64 17.71
C ASN A 79 21.57 -36.20 16.98
N LEU A 80 21.73 -35.26 16.04
CA LEU A 80 20.67 -34.79 15.15
C LEU A 80 20.70 -35.52 13.79
N PRO A 81 19.56 -35.72 13.16
CA PRO A 81 19.52 -36.17 11.75
C PRO A 81 20.37 -35.27 10.84
N GLN A 82 21.07 -35.88 9.88
CA GLN A 82 22.01 -35.17 9.02
C GLN A 82 21.34 -33.98 8.27
N SER A 83 20.09 -34.12 7.84
CA SER A 83 19.35 -33.03 7.19
C SER A 83 19.18 -31.80 8.10
N ILE A 84 18.93 -32.00 9.41
CA ILE A 84 18.78 -30.91 10.38
C ILE A 84 20.14 -30.23 10.64
N LYS A 85 21.21 -31.02 10.78
CA LYS A 85 22.58 -30.47 10.90
C LYS A 85 22.92 -29.60 9.69
N THR A 86 22.68 -30.10 8.49
CA THR A 86 22.94 -29.39 7.24
C THR A 86 22.09 -28.11 7.14
N TYR A 87 20.82 -28.14 7.57
CA TYR A 87 19.98 -26.94 7.62
C TYR A 87 20.59 -25.85 8.54
N PHE A 88 21.00 -26.19 9.76
CA PHE A 88 21.63 -25.21 10.66
C PHE A 88 22.96 -24.67 10.12
N ILE A 89 23.79 -25.53 9.54
CA ILE A 89 25.04 -25.11 8.91
C ILE A 89 24.77 -24.18 7.72
N SER A 90 23.72 -24.45 6.92
CA SER A 90 23.30 -23.58 5.82
C SER A 90 22.83 -22.20 6.30
N LEU A 91 22.12 -22.12 7.43
CA LEU A 91 21.74 -20.86 8.05
C LEU A 91 22.96 -20.09 8.59
N SER A 92 23.88 -20.79 9.26
CA SER A 92 25.10 -20.16 9.83
C SER A 92 26.03 -19.63 8.74
N ALA A 93 26.04 -20.27 7.58
CA ALA A 93 26.83 -19.87 6.41
C ALA A 93 26.44 -18.47 5.85
N ILE A 94 25.21 -17.99 6.12
CA ILE A 94 24.80 -16.61 5.80
C ILE A 94 25.75 -15.58 6.43
N PHE A 95 26.25 -15.87 7.62
CA PHE A 95 27.19 -15.01 8.36
C PHE A 95 28.62 -15.57 8.36
N PHE A 96 28.96 -16.43 7.42
CA PHE A 96 30.27 -17.07 7.31
C PHE A 96 30.67 -17.86 8.57
N GLN A 97 29.68 -18.33 9.33
CA GLN A 97 29.85 -19.18 10.48
C GLN A 97 29.39 -20.59 10.14
N TYR A 98 30.23 -21.58 10.27
CA TYR A 98 29.92 -22.93 9.77
C TYR A 98 29.73 -23.91 10.93
N ASN A 99 28.81 -23.58 11.85
CA ASN A 99 28.52 -24.38 12.99
C ASN A 99 27.04 -24.47 13.33
N ILE A 100 26.64 -25.56 13.97
CA ILE A 100 25.26 -25.88 14.31
C ILE A 100 24.66 -24.87 15.28
N LEU A 101 25.43 -24.43 16.28
CA LEU A 101 24.96 -23.51 17.32
C LEU A 101 24.55 -22.18 16.75
N THR A 102 25.39 -21.57 15.88
CA THR A 102 25.06 -20.32 15.20
C THR A 102 23.81 -20.46 14.32
N GLY A 103 23.71 -21.56 13.57
CA GLY A 103 22.51 -21.83 12.75
C GLY A 103 21.24 -21.99 13.59
N PHE A 104 21.34 -22.64 14.73
CA PHE A 104 20.23 -22.76 15.68
C PHE A 104 19.79 -21.40 16.24
N LEU A 105 20.74 -20.55 16.62
CA LEU A 105 20.44 -19.19 17.10
C LEU A 105 19.81 -18.32 16.01
N ILE A 106 20.30 -18.41 14.77
CA ILE A 106 19.70 -17.71 13.61
C ILE A 106 18.28 -18.21 13.36
N SER A 107 18.05 -19.51 13.46
CA SER A 107 16.74 -20.15 13.31
C SER A 107 15.72 -19.60 14.32
N ILE A 108 16.13 -19.49 15.61
CA ILE A 108 15.31 -18.85 16.65
C ILE A 108 15.08 -17.37 16.34
N GLY A 109 16.12 -16.65 15.92
CA GLY A 109 16.00 -15.25 15.49
C GLY A 109 15.00 -15.06 14.37
N LEU A 110 15.03 -15.91 13.33
CA LEU A 110 14.04 -15.92 12.23
C LEU A 110 12.63 -16.20 12.76
N LEU A 111 12.46 -17.19 13.63
CA LEU A 111 11.15 -17.54 14.20
C LEU A 111 10.55 -16.38 15.01
N ILE A 112 11.36 -15.67 15.79
CA ILE A 112 10.93 -14.51 16.57
C ILE A 112 10.61 -13.32 15.65
N TYR A 113 11.46 -13.07 14.66
CA TYR A 113 11.32 -11.96 13.74
C TYR A 113 10.15 -12.15 12.77
N SER A 114 10.07 -13.32 12.12
CA SER A 114 9.07 -13.66 11.11
C SER A 114 8.83 -15.17 11.03
N ARG A 115 7.63 -15.61 11.41
CA ARG A 115 7.18 -17.01 11.32
C ARG A 115 7.11 -17.46 9.88
N ILE A 116 6.68 -16.57 8.98
CA ILE A 116 6.64 -16.82 7.53
C ILE A 116 8.05 -17.03 6.98
N SER A 117 9.02 -16.18 7.31
CA SER A 117 10.40 -16.36 6.86
C SER A 117 11.02 -17.64 7.41
N PHE A 118 10.72 -17.99 8.65
CA PHE A 118 11.17 -19.25 9.25
C PHE A 118 10.61 -20.47 8.50
N ILE A 119 9.30 -20.50 8.20
CA ILE A 119 8.70 -21.61 7.44
C ILE A 119 9.28 -21.66 6.02
N LEU A 120 9.44 -20.51 5.35
CA LEU A 120 10.03 -20.46 4.01
C LEU A 120 11.48 -20.91 4.00
N SER A 121 12.25 -20.64 5.06
CA SER A 121 13.62 -21.14 5.19
C SER A 121 13.68 -22.67 5.21
N LEU A 122 12.78 -23.31 5.96
CA LEU A 122 12.63 -24.77 5.97
C LEU A 122 12.19 -25.31 4.62
N LEU A 123 11.15 -24.71 4.03
CA LEU A 123 10.63 -25.14 2.72
C LEU A 123 11.69 -25.03 1.62
N GLY A 124 12.43 -23.93 1.56
CA GLY A 124 13.50 -23.74 0.58
C GLY A 124 14.63 -24.74 0.74
N PHE A 125 15.07 -24.96 1.98
CA PHE A 125 16.11 -25.95 2.27
C PHE A 125 15.65 -27.37 1.93
N TYR A 126 14.49 -27.80 2.42
CA TYR A 126 14.03 -29.17 2.17
C TYR A 126 13.61 -29.40 0.71
N ALA A 127 13.13 -28.40 -0.01
CA ALA A 127 12.90 -28.51 -1.46
C ALA A 127 14.21 -28.82 -2.20
N ALA A 128 15.31 -28.16 -1.85
CA ALA A 128 16.62 -28.47 -2.40
C ALA A 128 17.09 -29.87 -1.95
N PHE A 129 16.94 -30.19 -0.67
CA PHE A 129 17.32 -31.49 -0.11
C PHE A 129 16.68 -32.66 -0.87
N PHE A 130 15.36 -32.63 -1.06
CA PHE A 130 14.64 -33.65 -1.81
C PHE A 130 15.00 -33.66 -3.30
N PHE A 131 15.27 -32.50 -3.89
CA PHE A 131 15.71 -32.42 -5.27
C PHE A 131 17.09 -33.09 -5.49
N TYR A 132 18.05 -32.85 -4.56
CA TYR A 132 19.36 -33.51 -4.60
C TYR A 132 19.21 -35.04 -4.51
N ILE A 133 18.36 -35.55 -3.62
CA ILE A 133 18.07 -36.99 -3.52
C ILE A 133 17.48 -37.52 -4.82
N MET A 134 16.51 -36.79 -5.40
CA MET A 134 15.82 -37.22 -6.64
C MET A 134 16.77 -37.35 -7.84
N ILE A 135 17.78 -36.47 -7.92
CA ILE A 135 18.78 -36.52 -9.01
C ILE A 135 19.97 -37.44 -8.69
N GLY A 136 19.93 -38.18 -7.59
CA GLY A 136 21.00 -39.09 -7.17
C GLY A 136 22.29 -38.41 -6.70
N SER A 137 22.25 -37.18 -6.28
CA SER A 137 23.38 -36.41 -5.73
C SER A 137 23.31 -36.35 -4.21
N ASP A 138 24.48 -36.33 -3.56
CA ASP A 138 24.54 -36.23 -2.10
C ASP A 138 24.51 -34.74 -1.66
N ILE A 139 23.52 -34.40 -0.83
CA ILE A 139 23.38 -33.06 -0.27
C ILE A 139 24.52 -32.72 0.71
N THR A 140 25.24 -33.71 1.23
CA THR A 140 26.43 -33.45 2.03
C THR A 140 27.49 -32.72 1.23
N GLN A 141 27.50 -32.84 -0.10
CA GLN A 141 28.32 -32.00 -0.98
C GLN A 141 27.87 -30.51 -0.95
N ALA A 142 26.58 -30.24 -0.75
CA ALA A 142 26.10 -28.88 -0.54
C ALA A 142 26.60 -28.28 0.79
N THR A 143 26.82 -29.12 1.81
CA THR A 143 27.46 -28.74 3.07
C THR A 143 28.93 -28.41 2.84
N TYR A 144 29.62 -29.13 2.01
CA TYR A 144 31.03 -28.94 1.68
C TYR A 144 31.29 -27.58 1.00
N LEU A 145 30.32 -27.12 0.21
CA LEU A 145 30.42 -25.86 -0.53
C LEU A 145 29.71 -24.69 0.20
N TYR A 146 29.13 -24.93 1.35
CA TYR A 146 28.43 -23.93 2.16
C TYR A 146 27.41 -23.09 1.39
N ILE A 147 26.74 -23.68 0.42
CA ILE A 147 25.84 -22.99 -0.52
C ILE A 147 24.36 -23.15 -0.22
N GLY A 148 24.04 -23.95 0.82
CA GLY A 148 22.64 -24.24 1.22
C GLY A 148 21.80 -22.99 1.52
N PHE A 149 22.42 -21.90 1.95
CA PHE A 149 21.72 -20.64 2.20
C PHE A 149 21.10 -19.99 0.95
N ASN A 150 21.60 -20.27 -0.26
CA ASN A 150 21.00 -19.75 -1.48
C ASN A 150 19.55 -20.22 -1.65
N PHE A 151 19.24 -21.45 -1.29
CA PHE A 151 17.90 -22.02 -1.35
C PHE A 151 16.97 -21.37 -0.33
N ILE A 152 17.48 -21.18 0.90
CA ILE A 152 16.80 -20.52 2.01
C ILE A 152 16.46 -19.07 1.63
N LEU A 153 17.45 -18.30 1.20
CA LEU A 153 17.27 -16.89 0.85
C LEU A 153 16.33 -16.69 -0.35
N THR A 154 16.42 -17.57 -1.37
CA THR A 154 15.51 -17.52 -2.51
C THR A 154 14.06 -17.80 -2.12
N ALA A 155 13.83 -18.80 -1.27
CA ALA A 155 12.49 -19.12 -0.80
C ALA A 155 11.90 -17.97 0.03
N ILE A 156 12.67 -17.35 0.92
CA ILE A 156 12.23 -16.18 1.70
C ILE A 156 11.93 -14.99 0.77
N ALA A 157 12.82 -14.72 -0.19
CA ALA A 157 12.68 -13.58 -1.12
C ALA A 157 11.41 -13.68 -1.96
N ILE A 158 11.17 -14.84 -2.59
CA ILE A 158 10.03 -15.07 -3.49
C ILE A 158 8.76 -15.43 -2.73
N GLY A 159 8.89 -16.19 -1.63
CA GLY A 159 7.73 -16.64 -0.85
C GLY A 159 7.08 -15.57 0.02
N GLY A 160 7.83 -14.50 0.42
CA GLY A 160 7.28 -13.57 1.40
C GLY A 160 7.90 -12.19 1.50
N PHE A 161 9.12 -11.95 1.01
CA PHE A 161 9.78 -10.67 1.17
C PHE A 161 9.48 -9.69 0.02
N PHE A 162 9.76 -10.07 -1.24
CA PHE A 162 9.45 -9.25 -2.42
C PHE A 162 8.06 -9.51 -2.99
N ILE A 163 7.48 -10.64 -2.65
CA ILE A 163 6.12 -11.05 -3.04
C ILE A 163 5.26 -11.18 -1.81
N VAL A 164 4.03 -10.70 -1.89
CA VAL A 164 3.06 -10.82 -0.80
C VAL A 164 2.80 -12.29 -0.50
N PRO A 165 2.99 -12.75 0.75
CA PRO A 165 2.78 -14.13 1.14
C PRO A 165 1.40 -14.66 0.76
N SER A 166 1.35 -15.76 0.02
CA SER A 166 0.12 -16.39 -0.47
C SER A 166 0.37 -17.88 -0.76
N LYS A 167 -0.69 -18.64 -1.01
CA LYS A 167 -0.56 -20.04 -1.47
C LYS A 167 0.31 -20.14 -2.72
N THR A 168 0.12 -19.22 -3.65
CA THR A 168 0.86 -19.20 -4.92
C THR A 168 2.32 -18.77 -4.74
N SER A 169 2.63 -17.82 -3.85
CA SER A 169 4.02 -17.44 -3.59
C SER A 169 4.81 -18.58 -2.89
N TYR A 170 4.17 -19.33 -1.99
CA TYR A 170 4.76 -20.51 -1.36
C TYR A 170 5.04 -21.62 -2.40
N LEU A 171 4.06 -21.89 -3.26
CA LEU A 171 4.26 -22.87 -4.34
C LEU A 171 5.38 -22.43 -5.29
N SER A 172 5.39 -21.16 -5.70
CA SER A 172 6.44 -20.61 -6.56
C SER A 172 7.82 -20.67 -5.91
N SER A 173 7.90 -20.42 -4.59
CA SER A 173 9.17 -20.51 -3.86
C SER A 173 9.72 -21.94 -3.83
N ILE A 174 8.86 -22.96 -3.81
CA ILE A 174 9.29 -24.37 -3.87
C ILE A 174 9.71 -24.74 -5.30
N LEU A 175 8.89 -24.39 -6.31
CA LEU A 175 9.11 -24.76 -7.71
C LEU A 175 10.37 -24.12 -8.32
N ILE A 176 10.81 -22.98 -7.80
CA ILE A 176 12.02 -22.30 -8.31
C ILE A 176 13.32 -22.92 -7.78
N ILE A 177 13.28 -23.62 -6.64
CA ILE A 177 14.48 -24.16 -5.99
C ILE A 177 15.29 -25.13 -6.86
N PRO A 178 14.71 -26.03 -7.64
CA PRO A 178 15.46 -26.86 -8.58
C PRO A 178 16.35 -26.05 -9.53
N LEU A 179 15.86 -24.90 -10.04
CA LEU A 179 16.68 -24.02 -10.89
C LEU A 179 17.83 -23.37 -10.12
N VAL A 180 17.59 -23.01 -8.84
CA VAL A 180 18.66 -22.50 -7.97
C VAL A 180 19.72 -23.56 -7.73
N VAL A 181 19.33 -24.82 -7.52
CA VAL A 181 20.27 -25.95 -7.35
C VAL A 181 21.13 -26.13 -8.59
N ILE A 182 20.51 -26.23 -9.77
CA ILE A 182 21.22 -26.41 -11.05
C ILE A 182 22.18 -25.24 -11.28
N LEU A 183 21.73 -24.02 -11.09
CA LEU A 183 22.57 -22.83 -11.26
C LEU A 183 23.73 -22.80 -10.27
N THR A 184 23.46 -23.19 -9.02
CA THR A 184 24.49 -23.22 -7.96
C THR A 184 25.60 -24.21 -8.30
N VAL A 185 25.24 -25.42 -8.72
CA VAL A 185 26.22 -26.44 -9.11
C VAL A 185 27.02 -25.98 -10.32
N SER A 186 26.34 -25.48 -11.37
CA SER A 186 26.99 -25.00 -12.59
C SER A 186 27.98 -23.87 -12.33
N LEU A 187 27.56 -22.86 -11.56
CA LEU A 187 28.42 -21.74 -11.19
C LEU A 187 29.58 -22.18 -10.30
N SER A 188 29.37 -23.14 -9.38
CA SER A 188 30.43 -23.66 -8.52
C SER A 188 31.56 -24.30 -9.34
N ILE A 189 31.23 -25.08 -10.39
CA ILE A 189 32.21 -25.68 -11.29
C ILE A 189 33.02 -24.61 -12.04
N ILE A 190 32.38 -23.54 -12.50
CA ILE A 190 33.04 -22.43 -13.21
C ILE A 190 33.97 -21.67 -12.26
N PHE A 191 33.47 -21.27 -11.09
CA PHE A 191 34.20 -20.46 -10.13
C PHE A 191 35.37 -21.18 -9.48
N LEU A 192 35.26 -22.50 -9.29
CA LEU A 192 36.37 -23.34 -8.79
C LEU A 192 37.60 -23.28 -9.68
N LYS A 193 37.43 -23.14 -11.02
CA LYS A 193 38.57 -23.00 -11.94
C LYS A 193 39.42 -21.76 -11.64
N TYR A 194 38.84 -20.72 -11.06
CA TYR A 194 39.53 -19.50 -10.68
C TYR A 194 39.84 -19.43 -9.17
N GLY A 195 39.50 -20.48 -8.42
CA GLY A 195 39.65 -20.52 -6.96
C GLY A 195 38.73 -19.56 -6.25
N LEU A 196 37.58 -19.23 -6.83
CA LEU A 196 36.59 -18.33 -6.26
C LEU A 196 35.42 -19.11 -5.68
N SER A 197 34.82 -18.54 -4.61
CA SER A 197 33.57 -19.03 -4.06
C SER A 197 32.38 -18.36 -4.73
N VAL A 198 31.32 -19.13 -4.95
CA VAL A 198 30.07 -18.64 -5.63
C VAL A 198 29.26 -17.70 -4.75
N TYR A 199 29.38 -17.88 -3.41
CA TYR A 199 28.62 -17.12 -2.42
C TYR A 199 27.10 -17.07 -2.74
N SER A 200 26.50 -15.89 -2.70
CA SER A 200 25.07 -15.66 -2.93
C SER A 200 24.70 -15.37 -4.41
N LEU A 201 25.60 -15.60 -5.36
CA LEU A 201 25.34 -15.31 -6.78
C LEU A 201 24.11 -16.03 -7.35
N PRO A 202 23.88 -17.35 -7.09
CA PRO A 202 22.70 -18.06 -7.58
C PRO A 202 21.40 -17.44 -7.08
N PHE A 203 21.33 -17.09 -5.79
CA PHE A 203 20.22 -16.38 -5.18
C PHE A 203 19.96 -15.04 -5.89
N ASN A 204 21.00 -14.20 -6.08
CA ASN A 204 20.85 -12.91 -6.72
C ASN A 204 20.28 -13.04 -8.14
N ILE A 205 20.86 -13.91 -8.96
CA ILE A 205 20.43 -14.10 -10.35
C ILE A 205 18.94 -14.52 -10.40
N ILE A 206 18.58 -15.56 -9.68
CA ILE A 206 17.22 -16.10 -9.74
C ILE A 206 16.18 -15.12 -9.21
N VAL A 207 16.45 -14.44 -8.09
CA VAL A 207 15.48 -13.51 -7.49
C VAL A 207 15.28 -12.29 -8.40
N ILE A 208 16.36 -11.68 -8.91
CA ILE A 208 16.27 -10.53 -9.80
C ILE A 208 15.54 -10.89 -11.10
N LEU A 209 15.92 -12.02 -11.72
CA LEU A 209 15.26 -12.51 -12.92
C LEU A 209 13.76 -12.77 -12.70
N PHE A 210 13.41 -13.42 -11.59
CA PHE A 210 12.02 -13.72 -11.25
C PHE A 210 11.19 -12.43 -11.07
N ILE A 211 11.70 -11.46 -10.30
CA ILE A 211 11.01 -10.18 -10.09
C ILE A 211 10.88 -9.42 -11.42
N TYR A 212 11.93 -9.41 -12.24
CA TYR A 212 11.91 -8.74 -13.54
C TYR A 212 10.85 -9.32 -14.47
N VAL A 213 10.79 -10.66 -14.59
CA VAL A 213 9.76 -11.36 -15.39
C VAL A 213 8.35 -11.06 -14.89
N LEU A 214 8.16 -10.96 -13.56
CA LEU A 214 6.87 -10.57 -12.99
C LEU A 214 6.43 -9.16 -13.44
N LYS A 215 7.36 -8.23 -13.60
CA LYS A 215 7.07 -6.85 -14.04
C LYS A 215 6.69 -6.76 -15.52
N LEU A 216 7.17 -7.68 -16.34
CA LEU A 216 6.85 -7.72 -17.77
C LEU A 216 5.46 -8.30 -18.09
N ARG A 217 4.73 -8.78 -17.09
CA ARG A 217 3.38 -9.38 -17.31
C ARG A 217 2.39 -8.32 -17.78
N ILE A 218 1.76 -8.58 -18.92
CA ILE A 218 0.68 -7.75 -19.48
C ILE A 218 -0.60 -7.92 -18.66
N ASN A 219 -1.00 -9.16 -18.36
CA ASN A 219 -2.17 -9.49 -17.56
C ASN A 219 -1.78 -9.68 -16.09
N LYS A 220 -2.03 -8.65 -15.27
CA LYS A 220 -1.82 -8.69 -13.82
C LYS A 220 -2.94 -9.49 -13.11
N ARG A 221 -3.27 -10.70 -13.58
CA ARG A 221 -4.09 -11.60 -12.78
C ARG A 221 -3.36 -11.88 -11.47
N ASN A 222 -4.07 -11.78 -10.35
CA ASN A 222 -3.55 -11.69 -8.98
C ASN A 222 -2.91 -12.98 -8.42
N PHE A 223 -2.18 -13.76 -9.24
CA PHE A 223 -1.53 -14.98 -8.76
C PHE A 223 -0.32 -14.69 -7.87
N LEU A 224 0.48 -13.69 -8.23
CA LEU A 224 1.64 -13.23 -7.47
C LEU A 224 1.63 -11.72 -7.45
N THR A 225 1.59 -11.14 -6.27
CA THR A 225 1.58 -9.69 -6.08
C THR A 225 2.90 -9.24 -5.48
N GLU A 226 3.56 -8.29 -6.11
CA GLU A 226 4.77 -7.68 -5.57
C GLU A 226 4.43 -6.85 -4.32
N VAL A 227 5.37 -6.79 -3.39
CA VAL A 227 5.28 -5.91 -2.23
C VAL A 227 5.64 -4.49 -2.67
N ASP A 228 4.72 -3.55 -2.51
CA ASP A 228 4.94 -2.16 -2.91
C ASP A 228 5.79 -1.39 -1.91
N ILE A 229 5.46 -1.56 -0.62
CA ILE A 229 6.15 -0.90 0.49
C ILE A 229 6.56 -1.98 1.49
N GLN A 230 7.85 -2.00 1.82
CA GLN A 230 8.38 -2.94 2.80
C GLN A 230 8.07 -2.49 4.22
N GLU A 231 7.20 -3.23 4.91
CA GLU A 231 6.83 -3.01 6.32
C GLU A 231 7.80 -3.69 7.31
N GLY A 232 8.87 -4.28 6.78
CA GLY A 232 9.95 -4.92 7.50
C GLY A 232 9.82 -6.43 7.69
N SER A 233 8.63 -7.02 7.66
CA SER A 233 8.48 -8.50 7.71
C SER A 233 7.38 -8.99 6.76
N PRO A 234 7.48 -10.21 6.24
CA PRO A 234 6.46 -10.82 5.37
C PRO A 234 5.04 -10.75 5.92
N GLU A 235 4.84 -10.97 7.22
CA GLU A 235 3.53 -10.87 7.87
C GLU A 235 2.96 -9.46 7.78
N LYS A 236 3.79 -8.46 8.07
CA LYS A 236 3.37 -7.06 8.03
C LYS A 236 3.03 -6.64 6.60
N ASN A 237 3.85 -7.05 5.60
CA ASN A 237 3.57 -6.84 4.19
C ASN A 237 2.21 -7.44 3.80
N LEU A 238 1.93 -8.67 4.22
CA LEU A 238 0.66 -9.34 3.97
C LEU A 238 -0.53 -8.60 4.59
N TYR A 239 -0.41 -8.18 5.86
CA TYR A 239 -1.49 -7.47 6.55
C TYR A 239 -1.73 -6.08 5.97
N ALA A 240 -0.67 -5.33 5.65
CA ALA A 240 -0.78 -4.04 4.98
C ALA A 240 -1.45 -4.18 3.61
N TYR A 241 -1.02 -5.14 2.79
CA TYR A 241 -1.61 -5.42 1.48
C TYR A 241 -3.11 -5.77 1.60
N LYS A 242 -3.48 -6.71 2.49
CA LYS A 242 -4.89 -7.10 2.68
C LYS A 242 -5.76 -5.94 3.19
N ASN A 243 -5.23 -5.10 4.07
CA ASN A 243 -5.94 -3.92 4.56
C ASN A 243 -6.14 -2.88 3.46
N ASN A 244 -5.12 -2.64 2.63
CA ASN A 244 -5.21 -1.68 1.51
C ASN A 244 -6.25 -2.13 0.48
N ILE A 245 -6.27 -3.42 0.11
CA ILE A 245 -7.31 -3.96 -0.78
C ILE A 245 -8.71 -3.78 -0.19
N LYS A 246 -8.88 -4.08 1.10
CA LYS A 246 -10.19 -3.94 1.76
C LYS A 246 -10.63 -2.48 1.89
N ARG A 247 -9.68 -1.56 2.08
CA ARG A 247 -9.93 -0.13 2.26
C ARG A 247 -10.22 0.58 0.95
N PHE A 248 -9.42 0.32 -0.07
CA PHE A 248 -9.42 1.07 -1.32
C PHE A 248 -9.78 0.23 -2.57
N GLY A 249 -10.06 -1.07 -2.41
CA GLY A 249 -10.29 -1.99 -3.53
C GLY A 249 -9.00 -2.46 -4.21
N ASN A 250 -9.15 -3.30 -5.24
CA ASN A 250 -8.01 -3.89 -5.95
C ASN A 250 -7.22 -2.88 -6.80
N LEU A 251 -7.85 -1.77 -7.17
CA LEU A 251 -7.29 -0.75 -8.05
C LEU A 251 -6.70 0.45 -7.28
N TYR A 252 -6.43 0.31 -5.99
CA TYR A 252 -5.90 1.39 -5.12
C TYR A 252 -4.54 1.96 -5.54
N LYS A 253 -3.85 1.31 -6.46
CA LYS A 253 -2.55 1.75 -7.01
C LYS A 253 -2.69 2.77 -8.14
N TYR A 254 -3.89 2.99 -8.67
CA TYR A 254 -4.12 3.97 -9.70
C TYR A 254 -3.96 5.39 -9.14
N PHE A 255 -3.46 6.30 -9.97
CA PHE A 255 -3.45 7.72 -9.63
C PHE A 255 -4.90 8.19 -9.40
N PRO A 256 -5.21 8.93 -8.32
CA PRO A 256 -6.59 9.26 -7.98
C PRO A 256 -7.17 10.33 -8.91
N ILE A 257 -8.02 9.94 -9.84
CA ILE A 257 -8.89 10.82 -10.63
C ILE A 257 -10.28 10.79 -10.01
N LYS A 258 -10.85 11.95 -9.73
CA LYS A 258 -12.20 12.12 -9.16
C LYS A 258 -13.21 12.54 -10.22
N LEU A 259 -14.46 12.73 -9.79
CA LEU A 259 -15.51 13.25 -10.67
C LEU A 259 -15.24 14.72 -11.01
N PRO A 260 -15.48 15.16 -12.27
CA PRO A 260 -15.23 16.53 -12.74
C PRO A 260 -16.35 17.53 -12.40
N PHE A 261 -17.16 17.26 -11.37
CA PHE A 261 -18.30 18.08 -10.96
C PHE A 261 -18.60 17.99 -9.47
N TRP A 262 -19.41 18.91 -8.98
CA TRP A 262 -19.99 18.85 -7.63
C TRP A 262 -21.44 18.34 -7.67
N GLY A 263 -21.90 17.80 -6.54
CA GLY A 263 -23.28 17.38 -6.35
C GLY A 263 -23.60 16.01 -6.95
N GLU A 264 -24.90 15.78 -7.20
CA GLU A 264 -25.44 14.53 -7.73
C GLU A 264 -25.63 14.64 -9.25
N TRP A 265 -25.09 13.68 -9.98
CA TRP A 265 -25.23 13.55 -11.42
C TRP A 265 -25.64 12.13 -11.80
N TYR A 266 -26.21 11.98 -12.98
CA TYR A 266 -26.67 10.71 -13.55
C TYR A 266 -25.81 10.34 -14.76
N ILE A 267 -25.53 9.07 -14.92
CA ILE A 267 -24.72 8.55 -16.03
C ILE A 267 -25.65 8.12 -17.15
N SER A 268 -25.71 8.90 -18.21
CA SER A 268 -26.51 8.60 -19.40
C SER A 268 -25.82 7.61 -20.32
N GLN A 269 -24.49 7.70 -20.49
CA GLN A 269 -23.65 6.75 -21.21
C GLN A 269 -22.39 6.44 -20.39
N GLY A 270 -21.88 5.23 -20.49
CA GLY A 270 -20.69 4.76 -19.78
C GLY A 270 -19.76 3.95 -20.66
N HIS A 271 -18.86 3.20 -20.04
CA HIS A 271 -17.90 2.35 -20.75
C HIS A 271 -18.61 1.29 -21.60
N ASN A 272 -18.12 1.09 -22.83
CA ASN A 272 -18.63 0.10 -23.81
C ASN A 272 -20.12 0.29 -24.12
N ASP A 273 -20.60 1.54 -24.17
CA ASP A 273 -21.98 1.85 -24.49
C ASP A 273 -22.27 1.60 -25.98
N LYS A 274 -23.55 1.38 -26.30
CA LYS A 274 -23.98 1.02 -27.66
C LYS A 274 -24.12 2.24 -28.60
N ILE A 275 -24.12 3.47 -28.06
CA ILE A 275 -24.40 4.67 -28.84
C ILE A 275 -23.11 5.29 -29.41
N THR A 276 -22.31 5.95 -28.55
CA THR A 276 -21.09 6.67 -28.96
C THR A 276 -19.81 6.12 -28.39
N HIS A 277 -19.84 5.49 -27.22
CA HIS A 277 -18.66 4.98 -26.53
C HIS A 277 -18.24 3.60 -27.05
N LYS A 278 -17.64 3.57 -28.27
CA LYS A 278 -17.21 2.37 -28.99
C LYS A 278 -15.75 2.48 -29.40
N ASP A 279 -15.14 1.35 -29.72
CA ASP A 279 -13.80 1.23 -30.28
C ASP A 279 -12.75 2.04 -29.49
N GLU A 280 -12.13 3.03 -30.09
CA GLU A 280 -11.11 3.84 -29.46
C GLU A 280 -11.63 4.71 -28.30
N TRP A 281 -12.92 5.05 -28.30
CA TRP A 281 -13.57 5.89 -27.29
C TRP A 281 -14.45 5.12 -26.31
N GLN A 282 -14.33 3.81 -26.26
CA GLN A 282 -15.17 2.91 -25.46
C GLN A 282 -15.12 3.15 -23.95
N HIS A 283 -14.13 3.87 -23.42
CA HIS A 283 -13.95 4.09 -21.98
C HIS A 283 -14.20 5.54 -21.57
N ALA A 284 -15.37 6.07 -21.94
CA ALA A 284 -15.81 7.40 -21.59
C ALA A 284 -17.13 7.38 -20.80
N TRP A 285 -17.50 8.50 -20.22
CA TRP A 285 -18.77 8.73 -19.53
C TRP A 285 -19.41 10.01 -20.01
N ASP A 286 -20.75 9.97 -20.17
CA ASP A 286 -21.60 11.14 -20.34
C ASP A 286 -22.45 11.34 -19.09
N PHE A 287 -22.31 12.51 -18.49
CA PHE A 287 -22.99 12.90 -17.27
C PHE A 287 -24.06 13.94 -17.53
N VAL A 288 -25.24 13.73 -16.95
CA VAL A 288 -26.39 14.66 -16.99
C VAL A 288 -26.95 14.85 -15.57
N ILE A 289 -27.79 15.85 -15.38
CA ILE A 289 -28.57 16.03 -14.15
C ILE A 289 -30.01 15.68 -14.46
N ILE A 290 -30.62 14.89 -13.59
CA ILE A 290 -32.03 14.50 -13.73
C ILE A 290 -32.82 14.84 -12.46
N ASP A 291 -34.10 15.14 -12.62
CA ASP A 291 -35.02 15.35 -11.52
C ASP A 291 -35.55 14.04 -10.92
N ASN A 292 -36.54 14.13 -10.03
CA ASN A 292 -37.18 12.98 -9.39
C ASN A 292 -38.02 12.13 -10.35
N ASN A 293 -38.42 12.70 -11.51
CA ASN A 293 -39.19 12.03 -12.56
C ASN A 293 -38.27 11.45 -13.65
N ASN A 294 -36.94 11.52 -13.45
CA ASN A 294 -35.91 11.18 -14.44
C ASN A 294 -35.88 12.08 -15.69
N SER A 295 -36.46 13.28 -15.63
CA SER A 295 -36.33 14.27 -16.70
C SER A 295 -34.96 14.97 -16.57
N GLN A 296 -34.32 15.25 -17.74
CA GLN A 296 -33.07 16.02 -17.82
C GLN A 296 -33.32 17.53 -17.95
N TYR A 297 -34.59 17.96 -18.17
CA TYR A 297 -34.98 19.32 -18.46
C TYR A 297 -36.30 19.70 -17.80
N ILE A 298 -36.51 20.99 -17.68
CA ILE A 298 -37.78 21.62 -17.34
C ILE A 298 -38.52 22.02 -18.62
N ASN A 299 -39.77 22.45 -18.52
CA ASN A 299 -40.60 22.88 -19.63
C ASN A 299 -40.68 21.81 -20.76
N GLU A 300 -40.50 22.19 -22.00
CA GLU A 300 -40.55 21.30 -23.16
C GLU A 300 -39.18 20.79 -23.60
N GLY A 301 -38.07 21.27 -22.99
CA GLY A 301 -36.71 20.91 -23.34
C GLY A 301 -36.28 21.35 -24.73
N LYS A 302 -36.82 22.43 -25.24
CA LYS A 302 -36.55 22.96 -26.58
C LYS A 302 -35.31 23.86 -26.62
N ASN A 303 -34.93 24.43 -25.48
CA ASN A 303 -33.77 25.31 -25.36
C ASN A 303 -32.70 24.67 -24.50
N VAL A 304 -31.43 25.02 -24.72
CA VAL A 304 -30.32 24.49 -23.91
C VAL A 304 -30.44 24.89 -22.43
N GLU A 305 -31.02 26.06 -22.14
CA GLU A 305 -31.28 26.58 -20.81
C GLU A 305 -32.34 25.78 -20.04
N ASP A 306 -33.19 25.01 -20.72
CA ASP A 306 -34.15 24.12 -20.07
C ASP A 306 -33.46 22.94 -19.37
N TYR A 307 -32.22 22.58 -19.76
CA TYR A 307 -31.51 21.40 -19.23
C TYR A 307 -30.81 21.70 -17.90
N TYR A 308 -31.03 20.85 -16.91
CA TYR A 308 -30.50 21.02 -15.55
C TYR A 308 -28.97 21.09 -15.47
N CYS A 309 -28.25 20.38 -16.35
CA CYS A 309 -26.79 20.38 -16.40
C CYS A 309 -26.18 21.54 -17.17
N TYR A 310 -26.97 22.24 -18.04
CA TYR A 310 -26.46 23.36 -18.82
C TYR A 310 -25.93 24.48 -17.90
N ASN A 311 -24.79 25.04 -18.28
CA ASN A 311 -24.12 26.13 -17.58
C ASN A 311 -23.70 25.78 -16.14
N LYS A 312 -23.66 24.48 -15.75
CA LYS A 312 -23.11 24.03 -14.46
C LYS A 312 -21.58 23.99 -14.54
N PRO A 313 -20.88 24.27 -13.41
CA PRO A 313 -19.43 24.29 -13.39
C PRO A 313 -18.83 22.92 -13.61
N ILE A 314 -17.79 22.86 -14.42
CA ILE A 314 -16.85 21.76 -14.61
C ILE A 314 -15.64 22.03 -13.73
N ILE A 315 -15.21 21.04 -12.98
CA ILE A 315 -14.06 21.18 -12.07
C ILE A 315 -12.91 20.24 -12.46
N ALA A 316 -11.69 20.61 -12.09
CA ALA A 316 -10.52 19.77 -12.28
C ALA A 316 -10.67 18.45 -11.51
N PRO A 317 -10.60 17.27 -12.16
CA PRO A 317 -10.82 15.98 -11.52
C PRO A 317 -9.63 15.54 -10.66
N ALA A 318 -8.46 16.15 -10.87
CA ALA A 318 -7.24 15.96 -10.08
C ALA A 318 -6.30 17.14 -10.29
N ASN A 319 -5.22 17.20 -9.50
CA ASN A 319 -4.15 18.16 -9.74
C ASN A 319 -3.50 17.89 -11.11
N GLY A 320 -3.10 18.95 -11.81
CA GLY A 320 -2.49 18.80 -13.13
C GLY A 320 -2.14 20.12 -13.79
N ILE A 321 -1.78 20.04 -15.06
CA ILE A 321 -1.46 21.19 -15.92
C ILE A 321 -2.38 21.13 -17.12
N VAL A 322 -3.03 22.24 -17.46
CA VAL A 322 -3.84 22.37 -18.68
C VAL A 322 -2.91 22.32 -19.89
N VAL A 323 -3.12 21.37 -20.79
CA VAL A 323 -2.23 21.16 -21.95
C VAL A 323 -2.89 21.51 -23.28
N ASP A 324 -4.22 21.50 -23.34
CA ASP A 324 -4.96 21.83 -24.56
C ASP A 324 -6.33 22.40 -24.23
N ILE A 325 -6.78 23.40 -25.00
CA ILE A 325 -8.12 24.01 -24.93
C ILE A 325 -8.57 24.34 -26.35
N VAL A 326 -9.80 23.94 -26.68
CA VAL A 326 -10.56 24.42 -27.84
C VAL A 326 -11.76 25.20 -27.32
N ASP A 327 -11.95 26.45 -27.80
CA ASP A 327 -13.06 27.34 -27.44
C ASP A 327 -13.59 28.07 -28.69
N GLY A 328 -14.74 28.71 -28.60
CA GLY A 328 -15.32 29.53 -29.65
C GLY A 328 -16.31 28.79 -30.57
N ILE A 329 -16.62 27.51 -30.29
CA ILE A 329 -17.68 26.77 -31.00
C ILE A 329 -19.00 27.04 -30.27
N ASP A 330 -20.00 27.53 -31.01
CA ASP A 330 -21.32 27.84 -30.44
C ASP A 330 -22.12 26.58 -30.06
N ASP A 331 -23.01 26.72 -29.07
CA ASP A 331 -23.92 25.64 -28.67
C ASP A 331 -24.88 25.27 -29.80
N ASN A 332 -25.09 23.97 -30.04
CA ASN A 332 -26.07 23.47 -30.99
C ASN A 332 -27.50 23.77 -30.50
N LYS A 333 -28.42 23.91 -31.45
CA LYS A 333 -29.85 23.80 -31.13
C LYS A 333 -30.17 22.39 -30.67
N ILE A 334 -31.18 22.26 -29.81
CA ILE A 334 -31.58 20.95 -29.28
C ILE A 334 -31.99 20.04 -30.45
N GLY A 335 -31.39 18.84 -30.47
CA GLY A 335 -31.54 17.83 -31.52
C GLY A 335 -30.50 17.90 -32.64
N ASP A 336 -29.82 19.04 -32.83
CA ASP A 336 -28.77 19.20 -33.82
C ASP A 336 -27.42 18.76 -33.30
N VAL A 337 -26.50 18.40 -34.20
CA VAL A 337 -25.11 18.03 -33.86
C VAL A 337 -24.13 18.63 -34.87
N ASN A 338 -22.95 19.03 -34.37
CA ASN A 338 -21.84 19.45 -35.23
C ASN A 338 -20.84 18.29 -35.35
N LEU A 339 -20.80 17.65 -36.52
CA LEU A 339 -19.91 16.52 -36.80
C LEU A 339 -18.54 16.95 -37.32
N ILE A 340 -18.38 18.22 -37.75
CA ILE A 340 -17.09 18.77 -38.19
C ILE A 340 -16.22 18.98 -36.94
N GLU A 341 -16.76 19.69 -35.96
CA GLU A 341 -16.12 19.93 -34.67
C GLU A 341 -16.62 18.92 -33.63
N ASN A 342 -16.41 17.63 -33.91
CA ASN A 342 -17.04 16.50 -33.20
C ASN A 342 -16.96 16.59 -31.66
N TRP A 343 -15.85 17.08 -31.13
CA TRP A 343 -15.63 17.18 -29.65
C TRP A 343 -16.18 18.49 -29.06
N GLY A 344 -16.51 19.48 -29.94
CA GLY A 344 -16.88 20.81 -29.48
C GLY A 344 -15.78 21.50 -28.67
N ASN A 345 -16.17 22.48 -27.87
CA ASN A 345 -15.22 23.09 -26.93
C ASN A 345 -14.77 22.07 -25.87
N SER A 346 -13.48 21.99 -25.69
CA SER A 346 -12.86 20.91 -24.89
C SER A 346 -11.65 21.39 -24.14
N ILE A 347 -11.34 20.72 -23.04
CA ILE A 347 -10.12 20.91 -22.23
C ILE A 347 -9.43 19.59 -21.96
N VAL A 348 -8.10 19.56 -22.03
CA VAL A 348 -7.26 18.43 -21.68
C VAL A 348 -6.30 18.83 -20.55
N ILE A 349 -6.26 18.03 -19.49
CA ILE A 349 -5.39 18.23 -18.32
C ILE A 349 -4.42 17.05 -18.19
N LYS A 350 -3.13 17.35 -18.11
CA LYS A 350 -2.07 16.38 -17.79
C LYS A 350 -1.96 16.20 -16.27
N HIS A 351 -2.20 14.98 -15.78
CA HIS A 351 -2.09 14.64 -14.35
C HIS A 351 -0.78 13.94 -14.00
N ASN A 352 -0.28 13.13 -14.94
CA ASN A 352 0.98 12.41 -14.81
C ASN A 352 1.52 12.10 -16.21
N GLU A 353 2.69 11.48 -16.29
CA GLU A 353 3.20 10.97 -17.55
C GLU A 353 2.26 9.89 -18.10
N PHE A 354 1.83 10.05 -19.37
CA PHE A 354 0.83 9.19 -20.04
C PHE A 354 -0.53 9.09 -19.32
N LEU A 355 -0.92 10.15 -18.57
CA LEU A 355 -2.21 10.21 -17.89
C LEU A 355 -2.82 11.61 -18.04
N PHE A 356 -3.87 11.67 -18.85
CA PHE A 356 -4.60 12.90 -19.15
C PHE A 356 -6.10 12.67 -18.95
N SER A 357 -6.82 13.72 -18.57
CA SER A 357 -8.28 13.76 -18.63
C SER A 357 -8.75 14.77 -19.65
N GLN A 358 -9.82 14.45 -20.35
CA GLN A 358 -10.52 15.36 -21.27
C GLN A 358 -11.95 15.57 -20.80
N VAL A 359 -12.42 16.81 -20.85
CA VAL A 359 -13.83 17.17 -20.75
C VAL A 359 -14.23 17.88 -22.05
N SER A 360 -15.38 17.51 -22.60
CA SER A 360 -15.89 18.04 -23.89
C SER A 360 -17.31 18.54 -23.79
N HIS A 361 -17.79 19.16 -24.86
CA HIS A 361 -19.11 19.81 -25.03
C HIS A 361 -19.30 21.02 -24.11
N ILE A 362 -18.21 21.77 -23.90
CA ILE A 362 -18.11 22.93 -23.01
C ILE A 362 -18.80 24.14 -23.67
N LYS A 363 -19.43 25.00 -22.87
CA LYS A 363 -20.04 26.25 -23.30
C LYS A 363 -18.99 27.23 -23.79
N ALA A 364 -19.20 27.85 -24.95
CA ALA A 364 -18.31 28.85 -25.54
C ALA A 364 -18.05 30.02 -24.58
N GLY A 365 -16.80 30.47 -24.51
CA GLY A 365 -16.38 31.62 -23.68
C GLY A 365 -16.50 31.42 -22.17
N SER A 366 -16.71 30.16 -21.70
CA SER A 366 -16.90 29.90 -20.27
C SER A 366 -15.62 29.48 -19.54
N PHE A 367 -14.51 29.30 -20.24
CA PHE A 367 -13.23 28.89 -19.63
C PHE A 367 -12.72 29.89 -18.60
N LYS A 368 -12.22 29.37 -17.47
CA LYS A 368 -11.62 30.13 -16.36
C LYS A 368 -10.12 29.92 -16.24
N VAL A 369 -9.57 29.08 -17.10
CA VAL A 369 -8.16 28.67 -17.14
C VAL A 369 -7.63 28.75 -18.57
N ALA A 370 -6.32 28.85 -18.71
CA ALA A 370 -5.59 28.87 -19.97
C ALA A 370 -4.64 27.68 -20.09
N VAL A 371 -4.17 27.39 -21.30
CA VAL A 371 -3.10 26.39 -21.53
C VAL A 371 -1.83 26.80 -20.77
N GLY A 372 -1.25 25.88 -20.03
CA GLY A 372 -0.11 26.08 -19.15
C GLY A 372 -0.47 26.29 -17.67
N ASP A 373 -1.73 26.57 -17.35
CA ASP A 373 -2.14 26.78 -15.96
C ASP A 373 -2.03 25.49 -15.13
N VAL A 374 -1.55 25.65 -13.89
CA VAL A 374 -1.52 24.60 -12.88
C VAL A 374 -2.85 24.62 -12.14
N VAL A 375 -3.60 23.54 -12.24
CA VAL A 375 -4.91 23.39 -11.58
C VAL A 375 -4.82 22.37 -10.44
N LYS A 376 -5.62 22.61 -9.39
CA LYS A 376 -5.82 21.70 -8.27
C LYS A 376 -7.19 21.05 -8.38
N HIS A 377 -7.34 19.84 -7.82
CA HIS A 377 -8.66 19.21 -7.75
C HIS A 377 -9.69 20.16 -7.14
N GLY A 378 -10.81 20.35 -7.86
CA GLY A 378 -11.90 21.22 -7.46
C GLY A 378 -11.84 22.64 -8.00
N ASP A 379 -10.77 23.05 -8.68
CA ASP A 379 -10.72 24.36 -9.38
C ASP A 379 -11.71 24.35 -10.54
N ILE A 380 -12.45 25.45 -10.70
CA ILE A 380 -13.42 25.61 -11.79
C ILE A 380 -12.67 25.82 -13.11
N LEU A 381 -12.96 24.97 -14.08
CA LEU A 381 -12.34 25.02 -15.41
C LEU A 381 -13.18 25.81 -16.42
N ALA A 382 -14.47 25.50 -16.49
CA ALA A 382 -15.43 26.03 -17.45
C ALA A 382 -16.86 25.66 -17.02
N ASN A 383 -17.84 25.86 -17.91
CA ASN A 383 -19.23 25.45 -17.70
C ASN A 383 -19.70 24.48 -18.82
N VAL A 384 -20.63 23.59 -18.47
CA VAL A 384 -21.26 22.64 -19.40
C VAL A 384 -22.06 23.39 -20.48
N GLY A 385 -21.87 22.98 -21.71
CA GLY A 385 -22.56 23.50 -22.90
C GLY A 385 -23.26 22.40 -23.71
N ASN A 386 -23.40 22.66 -25.02
CA ASN A 386 -24.00 21.74 -25.99
C ASN A 386 -23.26 21.79 -27.34
N THR A 387 -21.94 21.90 -27.32
CA THR A 387 -21.10 22.07 -28.51
C THR A 387 -20.64 20.75 -29.09
N GLY A 388 -20.38 20.69 -30.41
CA GLY A 388 -19.88 19.49 -31.07
C GLY A 388 -20.96 18.43 -31.34
N ARG A 389 -20.60 17.13 -31.20
CA ARG A 389 -21.55 16.01 -31.37
C ARG A 389 -22.40 15.81 -30.11
N SER A 390 -23.17 16.83 -29.79
CA SER A 390 -24.03 16.89 -28.59
C SER A 390 -25.43 17.33 -28.99
N PRO A 391 -26.42 16.41 -29.06
CA PRO A 391 -27.79 16.75 -29.41
C PRO A 391 -28.56 17.45 -28.28
N PHE A 392 -28.08 17.32 -27.06
CA PHE A 392 -28.59 17.97 -25.85
C PHE A 392 -27.47 18.13 -24.81
N PRO A 393 -27.56 19.11 -23.91
CA PRO A 393 -26.53 19.40 -22.93
C PRO A 393 -26.15 18.19 -22.08
N HIS A 394 -24.86 17.86 -22.04
CA HIS A 394 -24.25 16.85 -21.15
C HIS A 394 -22.76 17.15 -21.01
N MET A 395 -22.13 16.50 -20.04
CA MET A 395 -20.70 16.57 -19.85
C MET A 395 -20.07 15.25 -20.30
N HIS A 396 -19.29 15.29 -21.37
CA HIS A 396 -18.45 14.16 -21.77
C HIS A 396 -17.14 14.18 -21.00
N PHE A 397 -16.77 13.04 -20.41
CA PHE A 397 -15.53 12.87 -19.65
C PHE A 397 -14.81 11.58 -20.02
N GLN A 398 -13.51 11.71 -20.34
CA GLN A 398 -12.67 10.55 -20.65
C GLN A 398 -11.26 10.67 -20.04
N ILE A 399 -10.59 9.53 -19.92
CA ILE A 399 -9.19 9.43 -19.51
C ILE A 399 -8.40 8.81 -20.65
N GLN A 400 -7.24 9.40 -20.96
CA GLN A 400 -6.44 9.06 -22.13
C GLN A 400 -4.94 9.12 -21.84
N ALA A 401 -4.12 8.53 -22.73
CA ALA A 401 -2.66 8.43 -22.54
C ALA A 401 -1.86 9.53 -23.27
N THR A 402 -2.52 10.32 -24.14
CA THR A 402 -1.90 11.37 -24.96
C THR A 402 -2.60 12.71 -24.77
N PRO A 403 -1.94 13.86 -25.05
CA PRO A 403 -2.49 15.19 -24.78
C PRO A 403 -3.55 15.67 -25.79
N TYR A 404 -3.76 14.97 -26.89
CA TYR A 404 -4.59 15.47 -28.00
C TYR A 404 -6.08 15.23 -27.73
N ILE A 405 -6.92 16.21 -28.04
CA ILE A 405 -8.39 16.10 -27.94
C ILE A 405 -8.89 14.94 -28.82
N GLY A 406 -9.77 14.11 -28.26
CA GLY A 406 -10.33 12.95 -28.94
C GLY A 406 -9.39 11.73 -29.02
N SER A 407 -8.31 11.71 -28.25
CA SER A 407 -7.40 10.56 -28.19
C SER A 407 -8.11 9.30 -27.71
N LYS A 408 -7.50 8.15 -28.01
CA LYS A 408 -7.95 6.84 -27.54
C LYS A 408 -8.08 6.79 -26.03
N THR A 409 -9.23 6.34 -25.55
CA THR A 409 -9.53 6.22 -24.13
C THR A 409 -8.83 5.03 -23.47
N ILE A 410 -8.48 5.16 -22.21
CA ILE A 410 -7.93 4.08 -21.38
C ILE A 410 -8.96 3.64 -20.34
N ASP A 411 -8.93 2.35 -20.04
CA ASP A 411 -9.80 1.76 -19.02
C ASP A 411 -9.31 2.15 -17.61
N TYR A 412 -9.89 3.22 -17.04
CA TYR A 412 -9.42 3.84 -15.82
C TYR A 412 -10.54 3.99 -14.78
N PRO A 413 -10.29 3.76 -13.46
CA PRO A 413 -11.29 3.91 -12.42
C PRO A 413 -11.38 5.35 -11.91
N ILE A 414 -12.57 5.75 -11.43
CA ILE A 414 -12.76 6.93 -10.61
C ILE A 414 -12.36 6.59 -9.15
N SER A 415 -11.54 7.41 -8.53
CA SER A 415 -10.93 7.13 -7.23
C SER A 415 -11.91 7.06 -6.07
N SER A 416 -12.93 7.91 -6.08
CA SER A 416 -13.98 7.90 -5.05
C SER A 416 -15.23 8.64 -5.50
N TYR A 417 -16.39 8.04 -5.23
CA TYR A 417 -17.70 8.63 -5.42
C TYR A 417 -18.73 7.93 -4.52
N VAL A 418 -19.92 8.52 -4.36
CA VAL A 418 -21.00 7.94 -3.59
C VAL A 418 -22.13 7.51 -4.51
N VAL A 419 -22.68 6.34 -4.23
CA VAL A 419 -23.93 5.84 -4.83
C VAL A 419 -24.96 5.58 -3.72
N TYR A 420 -26.25 5.60 -4.04
CA TYR A 420 -27.27 5.12 -3.13
C TYR A 420 -27.65 3.68 -3.45
N GLU A 421 -27.39 2.79 -2.50
CA GLU A 421 -27.88 1.40 -2.53
C GLU A 421 -29.00 1.25 -1.49
N ASN A 422 -30.20 0.89 -1.91
CA ASN A 422 -31.37 0.78 -1.02
C ASN A 422 -31.60 2.05 -0.16
N LYS A 423 -31.52 3.21 -0.78
CA LYS A 423 -31.66 4.53 -0.13
C LYS A 423 -30.57 4.86 0.90
N LYS A 424 -29.49 4.09 0.99
CA LYS A 424 -28.36 4.38 1.88
C LYS A 424 -27.14 4.78 1.06
N PRO A 425 -26.47 5.87 1.45
CA PRO A 425 -25.25 6.28 0.76
C PRO A 425 -24.10 5.30 1.03
N LYS A 426 -23.34 5.00 -0.01
CA LYS A 426 -22.18 4.10 0.03
C LYS A 426 -21.03 4.71 -0.78
N ILE A 427 -19.85 4.81 -0.17
CA ILE A 427 -18.64 5.20 -0.89
C ILE A 427 -18.15 4.02 -1.72
N ILE A 428 -17.91 4.30 -2.98
CA ILE A 428 -17.21 3.43 -3.91
C ILE A 428 -15.79 4.00 -4.09
N SER A 429 -14.77 3.14 -4.03
CA SER A 429 -13.37 3.54 -4.20
C SER A 429 -12.75 2.78 -5.36
N PHE A 430 -12.07 3.51 -6.24
CA PHE A 430 -11.35 2.98 -7.40
C PHE A 430 -12.18 1.98 -8.22
N ASP A 431 -13.35 2.40 -8.65
CA ASP A 431 -14.25 1.62 -9.48
C ASP A 431 -14.83 2.47 -10.61
N LYS A 432 -15.51 1.84 -11.55
CA LYS A 432 -16.09 2.48 -12.74
C LYS A 432 -17.58 2.70 -12.51
N PRO A 433 -18.02 3.96 -12.50
CA PRO A 433 -19.45 4.28 -12.47
C PRO A 433 -20.19 3.64 -13.64
N LYS A 434 -21.38 3.08 -13.40
CA LYS A 434 -22.18 2.35 -14.37
C LYS A 434 -23.30 3.20 -14.94
N VAL A 435 -23.69 2.92 -16.18
CA VAL A 435 -24.87 3.52 -16.80
C VAL A 435 -26.11 3.38 -15.92
N ASN A 436 -26.97 4.38 -15.93
CA ASN A 436 -28.19 4.46 -15.12
C ASN A 436 -27.95 4.58 -13.61
N GLN A 437 -26.75 4.96 -13.18
CA GLN A 437 -26.48 5.26 -11.77
C GLN A 437 -26.53 6.78 -11.52
N LYS A 438 -27.15 7.16 -10.39
CA LYS A 438 -26.93 8.45 -9.76
C LYS A 438 -25.68 8.38 -8.90
N ILE A 439 -24.75 9.28 -9.11
CA ILE A 439 -23.47 9.35 -8.40
C ILE A 439 -23.27 10.73 -7.82
N ILE A 440 -22.59 10.79 -6.68
CA ILE A 440 -22.33 12.04 -5.96
C ILE A 440 -20.84 12.21 -5.78
N SER A 441 -20.35 13.39 -6.12
CA SER A 441 -19.00 13.83 -5.81
C SER A 441 -18.85 14.05 -4.30
N ILE A 442 -17.73 13.57 -3.74
CA ILE A 442 -17.41 13.75 -2.32
C ILE A 442 -16.74 15.11 -2.11
N ASN A 443 -17.49 16.06 -1.57
CA ASN A 443 -16.99 17.39 -1.27
C ASN A 443 -16.35 17.43 0.12
N LYS A 444 -15.17 18.01 0.19
CA LYS A 444 -14.42 18.16 1.45
C LYS A 444 -15.16 19.10 2.40
N ASN A 445 -15.42 18.61 3.62
CA ASN A 445 -15.98 19.41 4.69
C ASN A 445 -14.84 20.04 5.51
N SER A 446 -14.88 21.36 5.68
CA SER A 446 -13.83 22.11 6.39
C SER A 446 -13.68 21.72 7.84
N LEU A 447 -14.80 21.53 8.58
CA LEU A 447 -14.75 21.14 9.99
C LEU A 447 -14.06 19.78 10.18
N LEU A 448 -14.38 18.78 9.32
CA LEU A 448 -13.72 17.48 9.38
C LEU A 448 -12.24 17.61 9.07
N SER A 449 -11.87 18.30 7.99
CA SER A 449 -10.48 18.41 7.59
C SER A 449 -9.62 19.18 8.60
N GLU A 450 -10.14 20.23 9.22
CA GLU A 450 -9.45 21.00 10.25
C GLU A 450 -9.30 20.24 11.56
N ALA A 451 -10.32 19.48 11.97
CA ALA A 451 -10.29 18.65 13.18
C ALA A 451 -9.17 17.63 13.16
N PHE A 452 -8.85 17.07 11.97
CA PHE A 452 -7.81 16.06 11.77
C PHE A 452 -6.54 16.59 11.08
N ASN A 453 -6.37 17.92 11.03
CA ASN A 453 -5.14 18.53 10.55
C ASN A 453 -4.07 18.51 11.66
N PHE A 454 -3.38 17.38 11.80
CA PHE A 454 -2.32 17.17 12.77
C PHE A 454 -0.96 17.44 12.13
N VAL A 455 -0.56 18.72 12.11
CA VAL A 455 0.76 19.14 11.60
C VAL A 455 1.85 18.88 12.65
N PRO A 456 3.10 18.59 12.23
CA PRO A 456 4.23 18.44 13.14
C PRO A 456 4.37 19.65 14.10
N GLY A 457 4.65 19.38 15.37
CA GLY A 457 4.71 20.38 16.43
C GLY A 457 3.34 20.71 17.08
N LYS A 458 2.22 20.30 16.49
CA LYS A 458 0.89 20.49 17.09
C LYS A 458 0.76 19.71 18.39
N ILE A 459 0.27 20.40 19.43
CA ILE A 459 0.01 19.80 20.75
C ILE A 459 -1.50 19.55 20.87
N LEU A 460 -1.85 18.33 21.23
CA LEU A 460 -3.21 17.90 21.53
C LEU A 460 -3.35 17.74 23.05
N LYS A 461 -4.25 18.49 23.66
CA LYS A 461 -4.54 18.42 25.09
C LYS A 461 -5.97 17.97 25.30
N TYR A 462 -6.15 16.93 26.12
CA TYR A 462 -7.47 16.41 26.51
C TYR A 462 -7.54 16.16 28.00
N LYS A 463 -8.68 16.51 28.58
CA LYS A 463 -9.11 16.03 29.88
C LYS A 463 -9.81 14.70 29.67
N VAL A 464 -9.30 13.64 30.28
CA VAL A 464 -9.86 12.30 30.15
C VAL A 464 -10.50 11.90 31.46
N SER A 465 -11.80 11.65 31.42
CA SER A 465 -12.60 11.19 32.58
C SER A 465 -12.95 9.72 32.44
N SER A 466 -12.65 8.91 33.45
CA SER A 466 -12.96 7.47 33.51
C SER A 466 -13.31 7.06 34.93
N ASN A 467 -14.54 6.58 35.17
CA ASN A 467 -14.99 5.97 36.44
C ASN A 467 -14.38 6.64 37.70
N ASN A 468 -14.62 7.92 37.92
CA ASN A 468 -14.10 8.76 39.01
C ASN A 468 -12.63 9.20 38.95
N ASN A 469 -11.88 8.77 37.94
CA ASN A 469 -10.53 9.27 37.71
C ASN A 469 -10.53 10.30 36.58
N ILE A 470 -9.87 11.43 36.83
CA ILE A 470 -9.65 12.48 35.85
C ILE A 470 -8.13 12.56 35.57
N GLU A 471 -7.77 12.52 34.32
CA GLU A 471 -6.37 12.61 33.88
C GLU A 471 -6.25 13.63 32.74
N ASN A 472 -5.32 14.57 32.85
CA ASN A 472 -4.98 15.45 31.75
C ASN A 472 -3.88 14.80 30.90
N VAL A 473 -4.14 14.64 29.62
CA VAL A 473 -3.19 14.07 28.66
C VAL A 473 -2.71 15.12 27.69
N LYS A 474 -1.42 15.06 27.39
CA LYS A 474 -0.76 15.92 26.41
C LYS A 474 -0.02 15.07 25.43
N TRP A 475 -0.36 15.22 24.15
CA TRP A 475 0.28 14.52 23.04
C TRP A 475 0.83 15.53 22.05
N GLU A 476 1.90 15.17 21.37
CA GLU A 476 2.57 16.02 20.40
C GLU A 476 2.74 15.29 19.08
N VAL A 477 2.62 16.00 17.98
CA VAL A 477 2.74 15.46 16.62
C VAL A 477 4.19 15.61 16.16
N PHE A 478 4.76 14.52 15.64
CA PHE A 478 6.11 14.45 15.09
C PHE A 478 6.13 13.77 13.72
N THR A 479 7.28 13.83 13.05
CA THR A 479 7.62 13.01 11.90
C THR A 479 8.85 12.16 12.19
N ASP A 480 8.92 10.97 11.61
CA ASP A 480 10.12 10.13 11.66
C ASP A 480 11.10 10.47 10.51
N ILE A 481 12.23 9.76 10.45
CA ILE A 481 13.27 9.97 9.41
C ILE A 481 12.78 9.69 7.98
N TYR A 482 11.66 8.98 7.82
CA TYR A 482 11.01 8.70 6.55
C TYR A 482 9.84 9.64 6.25
N ASN A 483 9.70 10.74 7.03
CA ASN A 483 8.61 11.72 6.95
C ASN A 483 7.22 11.13 7.26
N ASN A 484 7.13 10.02 8.00
CA ASN A 484 5.85 9.51 8.48
C ASN A 484 5.40 10.27 9.72
N SER A 485 4.19 10.79 9.70
CA SER A 485 3.63 11.54 10.82
C SER A 485 3.09 10.62 11.92
N TYR A 486 3.31 11.00 13.19
CA TYR A 486 2.77 10.28 14.33
C TYR A 486 2.45 11.20 15.51
N ILE A 487 1.46 10.80 16.30
CA ILE A 487 1.12 11.43 17.59
C ILE A 487 1.88 10.68 18.68
N TYR A 488 2.58 11.40 19.55
CA TYR A 488 3.41 10.81 20.61
C TYR A 488 2.94 11.21 22.00
N CYS A 489 2.85 10.21 22.88
CA CYS A 489 2.58 10.38 24.31
C CYS A 489 3.86 10.14 25.11
N LYS A 490 4.46 11.21 25.67
CA LYS A 490 5.68 11.12 26.49
C LYS A 490 5.50 10.23 27.73
N LYS A 491 4.35 10.35 28.41
CA LYS A 491 4.04 9.62 29.65
C LYS A 491 4.06 8.10 29.47
N THR A 492 3.48 7.60 28.39
CA THR A 492 3.37 6.14 28.13
C THR A 492 4.35 5.63 27.09
N LYS A 493 5.22 6.52 26.56
CA LYS A 493 6.15 6.21 25.46
C LYS A 493 5.45 5.50 24.29
N SER A 494 4.25 6.00 23.92
CA SER A 494 3.41 5.41 22.89
C SER A 494 3.32 6.35 21.68
N ALA A 495 3.28 5.77 20.47
CA ALA A 495 3.20 6.48 19.21
C ALA A 495 2.07 5.91 18.34
N ALA A 496 1.22 6.78 17.80
CA ALA A 496 0.16 6.45 16.86
C ALA A 496 0.49 7.08 15.49
N TYR A 497 0.93 6.27 14.54
CA TYR A 497 1.25 6.70 13.17
C TYR A 497 -0.02 6.89 12.35
N PHE A 498 -0.05 7.94 11.54
CA PHE A 498 -1.22 8.26 10.73
C PHE A 498 -0.84 8.79 9.35
N VAL A 499 -1.81 8.76 8.44
CA VAL A 499 -1.75 9.41 7.12
C VAL A 499 -2.94 10.36 7.01
N ASN A 500 -2.67 11.55 6.48
CA ASN A 500 -3.65 12.51 6.03
C ASN A 500 -3.29 12.90 4.59
N ASN A 501 -4.07 12.44 3.62
CA ASN A 501 -3.84 12.72 2.20
C ASN A 501 -4.70 13.88 1.65
N GLY A 502 -5.37 14.62 2.55
CA GLY A 502 -6.26 15.74 2.19
C GLY A 502 -7.73 15.35 1.99
N ASP A 503 -8.05 14.08 1.78
CA ASP A 503 -9.42 13.55 1.62
C ASP A 503 -9.82 12.62 2.77
N ILE A 504 -8.86 11.87 3.27
CA ILE A 504 -9.05 10.85 4.31
C ILE A 504 -7.92 10.96 5.33
N PHE A 505 -8.28 10.88 6.60
CA PHE A 505 -7.38 10.64 7.71
C PHE A 505 -7.51 9.18 8.17
N TYR A 506 -6.39 8.49 8.45
CA TYR A 506 -6.41 7.17 9.05
C TYR A 506 -5.13 6.83 9.80
N PHE A 507 -5.26 6.03 10.87
CA PHE A 507 -4.12 5.47 11.58
C PHE A 507 -3.57 4.25 10.85
N THR A 508 -2.23 4.14 10.78
CA THR A 508 -1.54 3.02 10.11
C THR A 508 -0.96 2.05 11.12
N LYS A 509 -0.34 2.55 12.21
CA LYS A 509 0.40 1.73 13.15
C LYS A 509 0.32 2.33 14.55
N PHE A 510 0.30 1.47 15.56
CA PHE A 510 0.44 1.87 16.96
C PHE A 510 1.64 1.16 17.60
N ILE A 511 2.48 1.91 18.30
CA ILE A 511 3.65 1.40 19.04
C ILE A 511 3.48 1.83 20.50
N GLY A 512 3.69 0.90 21.43
CA GLY A 512 3.64 1.17 22.86
C GLY A 512 2.54 0.40 23.60
N SER A 513 2.17 0.87 24.78
CA SER A 513 1.21 0.19 25.65
C SER A 513 -0.23 0.33 25.18
N LYS A 514 -0.94 -0.80 25.01
CA LYS A 514 -2.38 -0.83 24.71
C LYS A 514 -3.25 -0.32 25.87
N LYS A 515 -2.66 -0.01 27.03
CA LYS A 515 -3.33 0.66 28.16
C LYS A 515 -3.27 2.19 28.05
N SER A 516 -2.51 2.72 27.11
CA SER A 516 -2.40 4.17 26.87
C SER A 516 -3.72 4.77 26.41
N MET A 517 -4.07 5.97 26.87
CA MET A 517 -5.23 6.72 26.38
C MET A 517 -5.08 7.08 24.90
N LEU A 518 -3.84 7.27 24.41
CA LEU A 518 -3.56 7.47 23.00
C LEU A 518 -3.98 6.26 22.14
N TYR A 519 -3.88 5.05 22.69
CA TYR A 519 -4.34 3.84 21.99
C TYR A 519 -5.86 3.85 21.79
N LEU A 520 -6.63 4.16 22.84
CA LEU A 520 -8.09 4.25 22.77
C LEU A 520 -8.53 5.38 21.81
N PHE A 521 -7.87 6.54 21.89
CA PHE A 521 -8.08 7.63 20.95
C PHE A 521 -7.88 7.18 19.51
N SER A 522 -6.75 6.53 19.21
CA SER A 522 -6.44 6.09 17.85
C SER A 522 -7.42 5.06 17.30
N LEU A 523 -7.99 4.21 18.15
CA LEU A 523 -9.04 3.28 17.77
C LEU A 523 -10.39 3.98 17.53
N SER A 524 -10.73 4.98 18.35
CA SER A 524 -12.03 5.66 18.28
C SER A 524 -12.22 6.45 16.98
N VAL A 525 -11.13 7.06 16.48
CA VAL A 525 -11.09 7.86 15.24
C VAL A 525 -10.16 7.23 14.20
N TYR A 526 -10.22 5.91 14.06
CA TYR A 526 -9.25 5.13 13.28
C TYR A 526 -9.17 5.54 11.81
N ARG A 527 -10.33 5.84 11.19
CA ARG A 527 -10.43 6.35 9.82
C ARG A 527 -11.57 7.35 9.72
N ILE A 528 -11.33 8.52 9.11
CA ILE A 528 -12.31 9.56 8.86
C ILE A 528 -12.16 10.03 7.42
N ASN A 529 -13.22 9.95 6.63
CA ASN A 529 -13.32 10.62 5.33
C ASN A 529 -13.74 12.07 5.56
N PHE A 530 -13.15 13.02 4.85
CA PHE A 530 -13.45 14.45 5.03
C PHE A 530 -14.70 14.90 4.28
N GLY A 531 -15.35 14.02 3.50
CA GLY A 531 -16.67 14.27 2.94
C GLY A 531 -17.76 13.95 3.95
N PHE A 532 -18.67 14.90 4.21
CA PHE A 532 -19.83 14.63 5.04
C PHE A 532 -21.06 14.35 4.17
N ILE A 533 -21.60 13.15 4.32
CA ILE A 533 -22.92 12.76 3.78
C ILE A 533 -23.69 12.12 4.92
N GLU A 534 -24.89 12.62 5.18
CA GLU A 534 -25.72 12.13 6.27
C GLU A 534 -26.08 10.65 6.08
N GLN A 535 -26.06 9.89 7.18
CA GLN A 535 -26.27 8.43 7.21
C GLN A 535 -25.23 7.60 6.45
N LEU A 536 -24.16 8.21 5.94
CA LEU A 536 -23.05 7.47 5.34
C LEU A 536 -22.44 6.51 6.34
N GLN A 537 -22.22 5.27 5.89
CA GLN A 537 -21.53 4.25 6.67
C GLN A 537 -20.26 3.82 5.93
N GLU A 538 -19.16 3.89 6.63
CA GLU A 538 -17.86 3.38 6.14
C GLU A 538 -17.42 2.18 6.96
N ASN A 539 -16.89 1.19 6.28
CA ASN A 539 -16.26 0.04 6.90
C ASN A 539 -14.77 0.04 6.58
N ASP A 540 -13.95 -0.24 7.59
CA ASP A 540 -12.52 -0.41 7.45
C ASP A 540 -12.04 -1.59 8.30
N PHE A 541 -10.77 -1.95 8.17
CA PHE A 541 -10.16 -3.01 8.93
C PHE A 541 -8.95 -2.47 9.71
N ILE A 542 -8.99 -2.67 11.02
CA ILE A 542 -7.86 -2.35 11.89
C ILE A 542 -6.81 -3.43 11.70
N GLN A 543 -5.54 -3.03 11.66
CA GLN A 543 -4.45 -4.01 11.65
C GLN A 543 -4.54 -4.91 12.87
N ILE A 544 -4.64 -6.22 12.66
CA ILE A 544 -4.90 -7.21 13.72
C ILE A 544 -3.83 -7.24 14.80
N ASN A 545 -2.56 -6.97 14.46
CA ASN A 545 -1.44 -6.83 15.40
C ASN A 545 -1.63 -5.69 16.41
N ASN A 546 -2.40 -4.64 16.05
CA ASN A 546 -2.72 -3.55 16.96
C ASN A 546 -3.76 -3.97 18.01
N VAL A 547 -4.59 -4.97 17.73
CA VAL A 547 -5.76 -5.32 18.55
C VAL A 547 -5.55 -6.61 19.33
N PHE A 548 -5.04 -7.67 18.68
CA PHE A 548 -4.89 -8.98 19.29
C PHE A 548 -3.58 -9.12 20.11
N PRO A 549 -3.53 -10.01 21.12
CA PRO A 549 -2.31 -10.30 21.87
C PRO A 549 -1.29 -11.07 21.00
N LYS A 550 0.00 -10.94 21.37
CA LYS A 550 1.10 -11.56 20.61
C LYS A 550 0.99 -13.10 20.52
N SER A 551 0.45 -13.77 21.52
CA SER A 551 0.30 -15.23 21.55
C SER A 551 -0.60 -15.75 20.43
N ILE A 552 -1.79 -15.14 20.24
CA ILE A 552 -2.69 -15.56 19.18
C ILE A 552 -2.21 -15.07 17.80
N MET A 553 -1.49 -13.93 17.75
CA MET A 553 -0.85 -13.44 16.55
C MET A 553 0.22 -14.40 16.02
N PHE A 554 0.96 -15.08 16.91
CA PHE A 554 1.95 -16.07 16.50
C PHE A 554 1.33 -17.19 15.66
N LEU A 555 0.18 -17.72 16.07
CA LEU A 555 -0.55 -18.75 15.29
C LEU A 555 -1.11 -18.18 13.99
N GLN A 556 -1.67 -16.95 14.05
CA GLN A 556 -2.17 -16.29 12.84
C GLN A 556 -1.06 -16.07 11.81
N ASP A 557 0.12 -15.66 12.24
CA ASP A 557 1.25 -15.38 11.34
C ASP A 557 1.69 -16.64 10.56
N ILE A 558 1.69 -17.80 11.20
CA ILE A 558 2.00 -19.09 10.57
C ILE A 558 1.01 -19.42 9.46
N ILE A 559 -0.29 -19.19 9.70
CA ILE A 559 -1.37 -19.61 8.81
C ILE A 559 -1.76 -18.51 7.82
N ALA A 560 -1.33 -17.26 8.06
CA ALA A 560 -1.77 -16.08 7.34
C ALA A 560 -1.68 -16.13 5.80
N PRO A 561 -0.66 -16.76 5.18
CA PRO A 561 -0.61 -16.92 3.73
C PRO A 561 -1.77 -17.74 3.16
N PHE A 562 -2.34 -18.63 3.97
CA PHE A 562 -3.38 -19.57 3.58
C PHE A 562 -4.77 -19.15 4.07
N TYR A 563 -4.88 -18.70 5.33
CA TYR A 563 -6.14 -18.35 5.97
C TYR A 563 -5.98 -17.30 7.07
N MET A 564 -6.91 -16.34 7.09
CA MET A 564 -7.00 -15.30 8.13
C MET A 564 -8.18 -15.61 9.04
N PHE A 565 -7.92 -16.13 10.24
CA PHE A 565 -8.97 -16.42 11.23
C PHE A 565 -9.21 -15.26 12.21
N LEU A 566 -8.31 -14.26 12.24
CA LEU A 566 -8.47 -13.04 13.03
C LEU A 566 -8.94 -11.90 12.14
N THR A 567 -9.94 -11.16 12.57
CA THR A 567 -10.34 -9.89 11.95
C THR A 567 -10.66 -8.84 13.00
N ALA A 568 -10.37 -7.57 12.66
CA ALA A 568 -10.76 -6.42 13.46
C ALA A 568 -11.39 -5.39 12.50
N LYS A 569 -12.69 -5.18 12.65
CA LYS A 569 -13.49 -4.28 11.81
C LYS A 569 -13.70 -2.95 12.52
N TYR A 570 -13.58 -1.88 11.79
CA TYR A 570 -13.95 -0.53 12.17
C TYR A 570 -15.14 -0.09 11.31
N LYS A 571 -16.17 0.41 11.93
CA LYS A 571 -17.34 0.96 11.26
C LYS A 571 -17.53 2.39 11.73
N LEU A 572 -17.63 3.31 10.79
CA LEU A 572 -17.92 4.73 11.04
C LEU A 572 -19.28 5.08 10.43
N LYS A 573 -20.08 5.83 11.17
CA LYS A 573 -21.38 6.35 10.74
C LYS A 573 -21.40 7.87 10.92
N TYR A 574 -21.75 8.59 9.85
CA TYR A 574 -21.97 10.04 9.85
C TYR A 574 -23.41 10.30 10.23
N LEU A 575 -23.66 10.87 11.40
CA LEU A 575 -25.03 10.99 11.96
C LEU A 575 -25.70 12.26 11.50
N SER A 576 -25.14 13.42 11.86
CA SER A 576 -25.75 14.71 11.59
C SER A 576 -24.72 15.82 11.51
N ILE A 577 -25.04 16.85 10.76
CA ILE A 577 -24.37 18.14 10.78
C ILE A 577 -25.37 19.22 11.19
N THR A 578 -25.06 19.95 12.23
CA THR A 578 -25.85 21.12 12.66
C THR A 578 -25.10 22.35 12.18
N LYS A 579 -25.77 23.16 11.36
CA LYS A 579 -25.28 24.47 10.92
C LYS A 579 -26.15 25.53 11.58
N ASP A 580 -25.73 26.00 12.74
CA ASP A 580 -26.35 27.11 13.43
C ASP A 580 -25.39 28.30 13.42
N PHE A 581 -25.90 29.52 13.39
CA PHE A 581 -25.09 30.75 13.44
C PHE A 581 -24.10 30.79 14.62
N THR A 582 -24.43 30.07 15.72
CA THR A 582 -23.62 30.05 16.94
C THR A 582 -22.74 28.78 17.06
N GLN A 583 -23.13 27.65 16.48
CA GLN A 583 -22.36 26.40 16.61
C GLN A 583 -22.51 25.49 15.38
N ASN A 584 -21.42 25.36 14.63
CA ASN A 584 -21.31 24.28 13.64
C ASN A 584 -20.80 23.02 14.32
N GLN A 585 -21.59 21.94 14.26
CA GLN A 585 -21.26 20.67 14.92
C GLN A 585 -21.50 19.49 14.00
N ILE A 586 -20.55 18.55 13.99
CA ILE A 586 -20.69 17.24 13.33
C ILE A 586 -20.68 16.15 14.39
N LYS A 587 -21.63 15.21 14.29
CA LYS A 587 -21.72 14.02 15.13
C LYS A 587 -21.44 12.78 14.31
N LEU A 588 -20.48 11.97 14.79
CA LEU A 588 -20.12 10.68 14.21
C LEU A 588 -20.25 9.59 15.27
N GLU A 589 -20.44 8.37 14.81
CA GLU A 589 -20.40 7.17 15.66
C GLU A 589 -19.46 6.16 15.06
N SER A 590 -18.53 5.61 15.87
CA SER A 590 -17.65 4.54 15.42
C SER A 590 -17.82 3.28 16.28
N THR A 591 -17.73 2.13 15.64
CA THR A 591 -17.86 0.82 16.31
C THR A 591 -16.68 -0.05 15.92
N ILE A 592 -16.09 -0.74 16.91
CA ILE A 592 -15.01 -1.69 16.69
C ILE A 592 -15.50 -3.08 17.06
N THR A 593 -15.39 -4.00 16.12
CA THR A 593 -15.68 -5.42 16.35
C THR A 593 -14.44 -6.25 16.03
N THR A 594 -14.18 -7.24 16.87
CA THR A 594 -13.13 -8.23 16.65
C THR A 594 -13.74 -9.59 16.44
N SER A 595 -13.17 -10.43 15.56
CA SER A 595 -13.63 -11.81 15.45
C SER A 595 -12.45 -12.78 15.43
N ILE A 596 -12.72 -13.96 15.97
CA ILE A 596 -11.88 -15.14 15.93
C ILE A 596 -12.75 -16.25 15.33
N PHE A 597 -12.32 -16.84 14.20
CA PHE A 597 -13.09 -17.83 13.44
C PHE A 597 -14.55 -17.40 13.19
N ASN A 598 -14.74 -16.14 12.75
CA ASN A 598 -16.06 -15.53 12.49
C ASN A 598 -16.95 -15.28 13.71
N ASN A 599 -16.55 -15.65 14.93
CA ASN A 599 -17.25 -15.28 16.14
C ASN A 599 -16.97 -13.81 16.47
N GLU A 600 -17.92 -12.94 16.13
CA GLU A 600 -17.80 -11.51 16.32
C GLU A 600 -18.09 -11.10 17.77
N LYS A 601 -17.23 -10.23 18.31
CA LYS A 601 -17.43 -9.57 19.61
C LYS A 601 -17.24 -8.07 19.43
N GLN A 602 -18.28 -7.29 19.74
CA GLN A 602 -18.14 -5.84 19.79
C GLN A 602 -17.19 -5.46 20.91
N LYS A 603 -16.17 -4.66 20.61
CA LYS A 603 -15.14 -4.25 21.57
C LYS A 603 -15.39 -2.85 22.12
N LEU A 604 -15.70 -1.88 21.24
CA LEU A 604 -15.89 -0.47 21.58
C LEU A 604 -17.07 0.09 20.77
N ASN A 605 -17.76 1.05 21.38
CA ASN A 605 -18.70 1.93 20.70
C ASN A 605 -18.35 3.37 21.09
N ASN A 606 -18.13 4.24 20.12
CA ASN A 606 -17.63 5.59 20.36
C ASN A 606 -18.56 6.62 19.72
N LYS A 607 -18.86 7.69 20.43
CA LYS A 607 -19.48 8.90 19.88
C LYS A 607 -18.43 9.99 19.77
N ILE A 608 -18.39 10.68 18.63
CA ILE A 608 -17.39 11.67 18.29
C ILE A 608 -18.11 12.98 17.96
N ILE A 609 -17.72 14.07 18.59
CA ILE A 609 -18.27 15.40 18.39
C ILE A 609 -17.17 16.34 17.90
N ILE A 610 -17.39 16.91 16.72
CA ILE A 610 -16.47 17.85 16.06
C ILE A 610 -17.16 19.22 15.97
N THR A 611 -16.41 20.27 16.24
CA THR A 611 -16.88 21.67 16.15
C THR A 611 -15.83 22.51 15.43
N ASN A 612 -16.09 23.81 15.26
CA ASN A 612 -15.12 24.78 14.74
C ASN A 612 -13.81 24.87 15.60
N LYS A 613 -13.85 24.41 16.86
CA LYS A 613 -12.65 24.26 17.70
C LYS A 613 -11.91 22.92 17.46
N GLY A 614 -12.32 22.14 16.49
CA GLY A 614 -11.76 20.83 16.15
C GLY A 614 -12.47 19.66 16.84
N LEU A 615 -11.74 18.59 17.16
CA LEU A 615 -12.27 17.39 17.82
C LEU A 615 -12.59 17.69 19.28
N LYS A 616 -13.85 18.06 19.55
CA LYS A 616 -14.28 18.57 20.86
C LYS A 616 -14.35 17.47 21.91
N GLU A 617 -15.03 16.37 21.58
CA GLU A 617 -15.34 15.30 22.53
C GLU A 617 -15.33 13.92 21.88
N ILE A 618 -14.82 12.92 22.59
CA ILE A 618 -14.94 11.51 22.22
C ILE A 618 -15.45 10.74 23.44
N ILE A 619 -16.59 10.08 23.33
CA ILE A 619 -17.15 9.20 24.36
C ILE A 619 -16.90 7.77 23.93
N VAL A 620 -16.07 7.04 24.66
CA VAL A 620 -15.71 5.65 24.42
C VAL A 620 -16.46 4.74 25.40
N LYS A 621 -17.27 3.84 24.89
CA LYS A 621 -17.99 2.83 25.68
C LYS A 621 -17.42 1.44 25.39
N SER A 622 -16.95 0.77 26.46
CA SER A 622 -16.51 -0.63 26.42
C SER A 622 -17.70 -1.56 26.74
N LYS A 623 -17.58 -2.85 26.37
CA LYS A 623 -18.54 -3.90 26.77
C LYS A 623 -18.78 -4.00 28.28
N THR A 624 -17.80 -3.65 29.08
CA THR A 624 -17.87 -3.68 30.57
C THR A 624 -18.55 -2.45 31.17
N ASN A 625 -19.33 -1.70 30.40
CA ASN A 625 -20.00 -0.45 30.76
C ASN A 625 -19.04 0.68 31.26
N ASN A 626 -17.75 0.50 31.13
CA ASN A 626 -16.80 1.57 31.43
C ASN A 626 -16.89 2.62 30.33
N THR A 627 -17.24 3.85 30.73
CA THR A 627 -17.29 5.00 29.84
C THR A 627 -16.03 5.86 30.07
N ILE A 628 -15.32 6.17 28.99
CA ILE A 628 -14.17 7.08 28.99
C ILE A 628 -14.53 8.26 28.10
N ILE A 629 -14.37 9.47 28.61
CA ILE A 629 -14.68 10.71 27.90
C ILE A 629 -13.40 11.50 27.72
N PHE A 630 -13.08 11.83 26.49
CA PHE A 630 -12.01 12.76 26.10
C PHE A 630 -12.66 14.10 25.80
N GLU A 631 -12.35 15.13 26.55
CA GLU A 631 -12.77 16.51 26.31
C GLU A 631 -11.55 17.34 25.94
N LYS A 632 -11.61 18.05 24.80
CA LYS A 632 -10.51 18.91 24.37
C LYS A 632 -10.40 20.09 25.33
N GLU A 633 -9.21 20.32 25.86
CA GLU A 633 -8.89 21.53 26.60
C GLU A 633 -8.84 22.72 25.63
N SER A 634 -9.39 23.86 26.08
CA SER A 634 -9.45 25.10 25.29
C SER A 634 -8.08 25.68 24.97
#